data_7c91e1e1b0d7f1b5689fbdaec7a43808
#
_entry.id   7c91e1e1b0d7f1b5689fbdaec7a43808
#
_cell.length_a   1.000
_cell.length_b   1.000
_cell.length_c   1.000
_cell.angle_alpha   90.00
_cell.angle_beta   90.00
_cell.angle_gamma   90.00
#
_symmetry.space_group_name_H-M   'P 1'
#
loop_
_entity.id
_entity.type
_entity.pdbx_description
1 polymer ?
#
loop_
_entity_poly.entity_id
_entity_poly.type
_entity_poly.pdbx_seq_one_letter_code
_entity_poly.pdbx_strand_id
1 'polypeptide(L)'
;MKVLVSAYQCAPGHGGEIGNGWMWSTALADYGHEVTVLTHAEFRDRVQAGGRSDIDFHFPDIKGIPFGALIGLDGYDAYRRWQNTAYEYAASLGRDWDVVHHVGWGSLHLGSRLWRLDAPLVYGPIGGGQTAPGEYWRYFGRDWVMELGRSAATGSLLRLNGWTKETVREAATVLVTNSATEAAVRRFGAKDVRYMLAEGLPEEWISGQRQRPSGVPVVLWVGRMLPRKAPTLAVQAFAELRKTMPARLVMAGDGPLLPQVQATVENLGLAADVDLLGRVPWTTLAQYYSESSMFLFCSLRDSSSAQFLEAMGKGLPATLLDLHGMADVKVGIAAEKVPLSRNPGELPGRLAAAMRTVLTADDWEARSAAAIEWASEHTFPSKAAAASRIYQEVTAS
;
A
#
# COMPACT_ATOMS: atom_id res chain seq x y z
N MET A 1 5.24 10.30 -24.94
CA MET A 1 5.45 11.54 -24.17
C MET A 1 6.74 11.41 -23.38
N LYS A 2 7.43 12.54 -23.13
CA LYS A 2 8.61 12.61 -22.26
C LYS A 2 8.16 12.74 -20.81
N VAL A 3 8.34 11.69 -20.03
CA VAL A 3 7.84 11.62 -18.63
C VAL A 3 9.02 11.62 -17.67
N LEU A 4 9.07 12.61 -16.78
CA LEU A 4 10.00 12.63 -15.66
C LEU A 4 9.35 11.96 -14.46
N VAL A 5 9.86 10.80 -14.04
CA VAL A 5 9.37 10.05 -12.87
C VAL A 5 10.26 10.36 -11.66
N SER A 6 9.66 10.81 -10.57
CA SER A 6 10.32 10.98 -9.27
C SER A 6 10.00 9.80 -8.37
N ALA A 7 10.95 8.90 -8.22
CA ALA A 7 10.87 7.68 -7.41
C ALA A 7 12.06 7.65 -6.43
N TYR A 8 11.92 8.29 -5.26
CA TYR A 8 12.99 8.38 -4.26
C TYR A 8 13.62 7.02 -3.95
N GLN A 9 12.81 5.98 -3.84
CA GLN A 9 13.23 4.59 -3.70
C GLN A 9 12.82 3.82 -4.97
N CYS A 10 13.79 3.14 -5.60
CA CYS A 10 13.56 2.43 -6.85
C CYS A 10 14.54 1.27 -6.99
N ALA A 11 14.05 0.04 -6.97
CA ALA A 11 14.87 -1.13 -7.29
C ALA A 11 14.01 -2.33 -7.68
N PRO A 12 14.49 -3.18 -8.62
CA PRO A 12 13.81 -4.42 -9.00
C PRO A 12 13.82 -5.47 -7.86
N GLY A 13 12.87 -6.40 -7.89
CA GLY A 13 12.82 -7.53 -6.96
C GLY A 13 12.44 -7.19 -5.52
N HIS A 14 11.91 -5.99 -5.28
CA HIS A 14 11.46 -5.53 -3.96
C HIS A 14 9.94 -5.31 -3.94
N GLY A 15 9.33 -5.51 -2.78
CA GLY A 15 7.95 -5.08 -2.50
C GLY A 15 7.89 -3.67 -1.90
N GLY A 16 6.67 -3.14 -1.73
CA GLY A 16 6.42 -1.82 -1.13
C GLY A 16 6.97 -0.66 -1.94
N GLU A 17 7.36 0.43 -1.26
CA GLU A 17 7.80 1.68 -1.91
C GLU A 17 8.96 1.50 -2.87
N ILE A 18 9.95 0.66 -2.53
CA ILE A 18 11.13 0.42 -3.39
C ILE A 18 10.72 -0.23 -4.70
N GLY A 19 9.90 -1.28 -4.62
CA GLY A 19 9.38 -1.97 -5.80
C GLY A 19 8.41 -1.12 -6.60
N ASN A 20 7.57 -0.33 -5.95
CA ASN A 20 6.63 0.57 -6.62
C ASN A 20 7.34 1.57 -7.54
N GLY A 21 8.44 2.19 -7.08
CA GLY A 21 9.22 3.10 -7.91
C GLY A 21 9.71 2.45 -9.20
N TRP A 22 10.20 1.22 -9.09
CA TRP A 22 10.66 0.43 -10.24
C TRP A 22 9.50 0.05 -11.17
N MET A 23 8.43 -0.55 -10.61
CA MET A 23 7.31 -1.05 -11.40
C MET A 23 6.55 0.07 -12.12
N TRP A 24 6.37 1.23 -11.51
CA TRP A 24 5.81 2.40 -12.17
C TRP A 24 6.67 2.86 -13.35
N SER A 25 7.98 2.98 -13.14
CA SER A 25 8.91 3.43 -14.16
C SER A 25 8.95 2.49 -15.36
N THR A 26 9.00 1.18 -15.10
CA THR A 26 9.02 0.16 -16.17
C THR A 26 7.68 0.09 -16.89
N ALA A 27 6.55 0.11 -16.19
CA ALA A 27 5.23 0.05 -16.81
C ALA A 27 4.94 1.27 -17.71
N LEU A 28 5.40 2.47 -17.34
CA LEU A 28 5.28 3.66 -18.18
C LEU A 28 6.14 3.56 -19.44
N ALA A 29 7.36 3.02 -19.32
CA ALA A 29 8.22 2.78 -20.49
C ALA A 29 7.64 1.70 -21.41
N ASP A 30 7.15 0.59 -20.85
CA ASP A 30 6.51 -0.48 -21.60
C ASP A 30 5.21 -0.01 -22.29
N TYR A 31 4.54 0.99 -21.72
CA TYR A 31 3.36 1.64 -22.35
C TYR A 31 3.74 2.54 -23.54
N GLY A 32 5.03 2.85 -23.72
CA GLY A 32 5.54 3.62 -24.85
C GLY A 32 5.87 5.08 -24.54
N HIS A 33 6.08 5.44 -23.27
CA HIS A 33 6.63 6.74 -22.90
C HIS A 33 8.15 6.73 -22.92
N GLU A 34 8.76 7.89 -23.26
CA GLU A 34 10.18 8.17 -23.01
C GLU A 34 10.35 8.54 -21.54
N VAL A 35 10.87 7.60 -20.74
CA VAL A 35 10.89 7.72 -19.27
C VAL A 35 12.28 8.08 -18.78
N THR A 36 12.36 9.18 -18.04
CA THR A 36 13.53 9.55 -17.22
C THR A 36 13.16 9.41 -15.74
N VAL A 37 14.01 8.74 -14.96
CA VAL A 37 13.75 8.46 -13.55
C VAL A 37 14.77 9.16 -12.66
N LEU A 38 14.31 9.93 -11.68
CA LEU A 38 15.11 10.42 -10.57
C LEU A 38 14.94 9.50 -9.37
N THR A 39 16.00 8.88 -8.90
CA THR A 39 16.01 8.03 -7.70
C THR A 39 17.25 8.31 -6.85
N HIS A 40 17.19 7.97 -5.54
CA HIS A 40 18.32 8.21 -4.63
C HIS A 40 19.54 7.38 -5.01
N ALA A 41 20.72 7.94 -4.86
CA ALA A 41 21.99 7.34 -5.30
C ALA A 41 22.29 5.96 -4.69
N GLU A 42 21.75 5.66 -3.52
CA GLU A 42 21.90 4.35 -2.86
C GLU A 42 21.32 3.18 -3.67
N PHE A 43 20.40 3.46 -4.60
CA PHE A 43 19.75 2.43 -5.43
C PHE A 43 20.47 2.19 -6.76
N ARG A 44 21.54 2.93 -7.09
CA ARG A 44 22.24 2.88 -8.37
C ARG A 44 22.58 1.46 -8.82
N ASP A 45 23.29 0.71 -8.00
CA ASP A 45 23.78 -0.62 -8.37
C ASP A 45 22.61 -1.61 -8.60
N ARG A 46 21.56 -1.50 -7.79
CA ARG A 46 20.36 -2.33 -7.90
C ARG A 46 19.56 -2.01 -9.17
N VAL A 47 19.42 -0.73 -9.48
CA VAL A 47 18.76 -0.27 -10.72
C VAL A 47 19.54 -0.74 -11.94
N GLN A 48 20.86 -0.59 -11.95
CA GLN A 48 21.72 -1.05 -13.04
C GLN A 48 21.64 -2.58 -13.22
N ALA A 49 21.58 -3.35 -12.14
CA ALA A 49 21.36 -4.79 -12.20
C ALA A 49 20.00 -5.18 -12.79
N GLY A 50 19.01 -4.28 -12.79
CA GLY A 50 17.70 -4.49 -13.40
C GLY A 50 17.68 -4.50 -14.93
N GLY A 51 18.75 -4.05 -15.58
CA GLY A 51 19.00 -4.24 -17.03
C GLY A 51 18.06 -3.46 -17.98
N ARG A 52 17.35 -2.40 -17.53
CA ARG A 52 16.45 -1.54 -18.33
C ARG A 52 17.24 -0.38 -18.96
N SER A 53 17.88 -0.65 -20.12
CA SER A 53 18.64 0.36 -20.87
C SER A 53 17.77 1.35 -21.66
N ASP A 54 16.49 1.07 -21.79
CA ASP A 54 15.48 1.90 -22.43
C ASP A 54 14.92 3.00 -21.50
N ILE A 55 15.28 3.00 -20.22
CA ILE A 55 14.91 4.00 -19.22
C ILE A 55 16.15 4.79 -18.80
N ASP A 56 16.05 6.12 -18.83
CA ASP A 56 17.13 7.01 -18.45
C ASP A 56 17.14 7.29 -16.94
N PHE A 57 17.96 6.55 -16.18
CA PHE A 57 18.05 6.66 -14.72
C PHE A 57 19.09 7.67 -14.28
N HIS A 58 18.68 8.62 -13.45
CA HIS A 58 19.53 9.61 -12.81
C HIS A 58 19.52 9.46 -11.29
N PHE A 59 20.67 9.70 -10.66
CA PHE A 59 20.91 9.40 -9.25
C PHE A 59 21.39 10.65 -8.50
N PRO A 60 20.53 11.68 -8.33
CA PRO A 60 20.89 12.84 -7.53
C PRO A 60 21.16 12.42 -6.09
N ASP A 61 22.32 12.83 -5.57
CA ASP A 61 22.81 12.47 -4.25
C ASP A 61 22.70 13.63 -3.26
N ILE A 62 22.45 13.31 -2.00
CA ILE A 62 22.31 14.29 -0.93
C ILE A 62 23.70 14.68 -0.42
N LYS A 63 24.02 15.97 -0.46
CA LYS A 63 25.27 16.49 0.13
C LYS A 63 25.13 16.67 1.63
N GLY A 64 26.07 16.11 2.40
CA GLY A 64 26.18 16.28 3.85
C GLY A 64 25.37 15.25 4.69
N ILE A 65 25.65 15.22 5.99
CA ILE A 65 24.97 14.31 6.94
C ILE A 65 23.56 14.84 7.24
N PRO A 66 22.49 14.02 7.12
CA PRO A 66 21.15 14.43 7.48
C PRO A 66 21.07 14.79 8.98
N PHE A 67 20.58 15.99 9.29
CA PHE A 67 20.36 16.42 10.69
C PHE A 67 19.39 15.48 11.43
N GLY A 68 18.43 14.92 10.72
CA GLY A 68 17.46 13.95 11.23
C GLY A 68 18.07 12.67 11.79
N ALA A 69 19.31 12.30 11.40
CA ALA A 69 20.03 11.16 11.95
C ALA A 69 20.29 11.32 13.45
N LEU A 70 20.40 12.57 13.96
CA LEU A 70 20.61 12.87 15.38
C LEU A 70 19.35 12.70 16.24
N ILE A 71 18.15 12.69 15.63
CA ILE A 71 16.85 12.68 16.33
C ILE A 71 15.91 11.57 15.84
N GLY A 72 16.43 10.58 15.10
CA GLY A 72 15.61 9.46 14.58
C GLY A 72 14.60 9.82 13.48
N LEU A 73 14.75 10.99 12.85
CA LEU A 73 13.95 11.47 11.70
C LEU A 73 14.78 11.53 10.41
N ASP A 74 15.86 10.78 10.35
CA ASP A 74 16.82 10.72 9.26
C ASP A 74 16.18 10.46 7.90
N GLY A 75 15.21 9.53 7.81
CA GLY A 75 14.51 9.22 6.58
C GLY A 75 13.71 10.40 6.03
N TYR A 76 13.01 11.17 6.87
CA TYR A 76 12.22 12.33 6.46
C TYR A 76 13.09 13.53 6.06
N ASP A 77 14.16 13.79 6.81
CA ASP A 77 15.09 14.87 6.50
C ASP A 77 15.88 14.56 5.22
N ALA A 78 16.37 13.33 5.08
CA ALA A 78 17.04 12.84 3.88
C ALA A 78 16.15 13.02 2.63
N TYR A 79 14.88 12.59 2.71
CA TYR A 79 13.92 12.78 1.63
C TYR A 79 13.71 14.26 1.27
N ARG A 80 13.54 15.14 2.27
CA ARG A 80 13.33 16.58 2.01
C ARG A 80 14.53 17.22 1.32
N ARG A 81 15.76 16.87 1.72
CA ARG A 81 16.98 17.32 1.08
C ARG A 81 17.07 16.79 -0.33
N TRP A 82 16.80 15.50 -0.50
CA TRP A 82 16.81 14.87 -1.82
C TRP A 82 15.84 15.57 -2.80
N GLN A 83 14.66 15.97 -2.37
CA GLN A 83 13.69 16.67 -3.21
C GLN A 83 14.25 18.00 -3.77
N ASN A 84 15.02 18.74 -2.98
CA ASN A 84 15.68 19.95 -3.47
C ASN A 84 16.76 19.60 -4.51
N THR A 85 17.60 18.61 -4.18
CA THR A 85 18.65 18.14 -5.09
C THR A 85 18.07 17.56 -6.38
N ALA A 86 16.97 16.80 -6.30
CA ALA A 86 16.28 16.24 -7.46
C ALA A 86 15.72 17.34 -8.38
N TYR A 87 15.16 18.40 -7.80
CA TYR A 87 14.71 19.57 -8.57
C TYR A 87 15.87 20.28 -9.27
N GLU A 88 16.94 20.62 -8.54
CA GLU A 88 18.12 21.29 -9.10
C GLU A 88 18.77 20.43 -10.22
N TYR A 89 18.84 19.13 -9.98
CA TYR A 89 19.37 18.18 -10.95
C TYR A 89 18.51 18.12 -12.21
N ALA A 90 17.19 17.95 -12.08
CA ALA A 90 16.27 17.92 -13.21
C ALA A 90 16.32 19.21 -14.03
N ALA A 91 16.36 20.38 -13.37
CA ALA A 91 16.49 21.68 -14.02
C ALA A 91 17.81 21.80 -14.78
N SER A 92 18.91 21.21 -14.26
CA SER A 92 20.23 21.24 -14.91
C SER A 92 20.34 20.36 -16.16
N LEU A 93 19.43 19.40 -16.34
CA LEU A 93 19.38 18.55 -17.54
C LEU A 93 18.99 19.35 -18.80
N GLY A 94 18.36 20.52 -18.63
CA GLY A 94 17.98 21.39 -19.77
C GLY A 94 17.03 20.69 -20.74
N ARG A 95 16.17 19.80 -20.27
CA ARG A 95 15.20 19.03 -21.06
C ARG A 95 13.79 19.56 -20.85
N ASP A 96 13.02 19.56 -21.93
CA ASP A 96 11.58 19.82 -21.87
C ASP A 96 10.84 18.52 -21.57
N TRP A 97 10.10 18.52 -20.45
CA TRP A 97 9.26 17.42 -20.04
C TRP A 97 7.81 17.68 -20.45
N ASP A 98 7.12 16.66 -20.98
CA ASP A 98 5.68 16.77 -21.22
C ASP A 98 4.91 16.71 -19.89
N VAL A 99 5.41 15.87 -18.94
CA VAL A 99 4.80 15.72 -17.63
C VAL A 99 5.84 15.28 -16.60
N VAL A 100 5.63 15.69 -15.35
CA VAL A 100 6.37 15.21 -14.17
C VAL A 100 5.44 14.34 -13.35
N HIS A 101 5.80 13.08 -13.07
CA HIS A 101 5.03 12.18 -12.22
C HIS A 101 5.81 11.82 -10.95
N HIS A 102 5.33 12.27 -9.82
CA HIS A 102 5.91 11.95 -8.51
C HIS A 102 5.23 10.71 -7.93
N VAL A 103 5.89 9.54 -7.96
CA VAL A 103 5.35 8.24 -7.51
C VAL A 103 5.85 7.77 -6.15
N GLY A 104 6.94 8.27 -5.63
CA GLY A 104 7.54 7.85 -4.35
C GLY A 104 8.18 9.00 -3.56
N TRP A 105 8.11 9.09 -2.28
CA TRP A 105 7.31 8.37 -1.31
C TRP A 105 5.84 8.81 -1.35
N GLY A 106 4.92 7.86 -1.45
CA GLY A 106 3.48 8.12 -1.58
C GLY A 106 2.81 8.61 -0.28
N SER A 107 3.35 9.66 0.35
CA SER A 107 2.86 10.17 1.63
C SER A 107 2.44 11.63 1.57
N LEU A 108 1.22 11.90 2.07
CA LEU A 108 0.68 13.26 2.21
C LEU A 108 1.56 14.18 3.09
N HIS A 109 2.42 13.62 3.95
CA HIS A 109 3.31 14.40 4.82
C HIS A 109 4.56 14.90 4.11
N LEU A 110 4.81 14.45 2.90
CA LEU A 110 6.04 14.67 2.13
C LEU A 110 5.69 15.22 0.76
N GLY A 111 5.87 16.53 0.57
CA GLY A 111 5.65 17.17 -0.73
C GLY A 111 6.79 16.89 -1.72
N SER A 112 6.65 17.41 -2.92
CA SER A 112 7.68 17.43 -3.97
C SER A 112 8.13 18.88 -4.25
N ARG A 113 9.32 19.04 -4.78
CA ARG A 113 9.80 20.33 -5.32
C ARG A 113 9.70 20.42 -6.85
N LEU A 114 9.36 19.30 -7.48
CA LEU A 114 9.35 19.19 -8.94
C LEU A 114 8.18 19.94 -9.61
N TRP A 115 7.21 20.43 -8.87
CA TRP A 115 6.19 21.36 -9.36
C TRP A 115 6.78 22.69 -9.88
N ARG A 116 8.05 22.97 -9.56
CA ARG A 116 8.76 24.18 -10.03
C ARG A 116 9.34 24.04 -11.44
N LEU A 117 9.34 22.84 -11.99
CA LEU A 117 9.71 22.60 -13.39
C LEU A 117 8.59 23.14 -14.30
N ASP A 118 8.95 23.52 -15.49
CA ASP A 118 8.00 24.02 -16.50
C ASP A 118 7.29 22.84 -17.20
N ALA A 119 6.56 22.05 -16.39
CA ALA A 119 5.77 20.91 -16.83
C ALA A 119 4.69 20.57 -15.79
N PRO A 120 3.49 20.10 -16.18
CA PRO A 120 2.44 19.74 -15.25
C PRO A 120 2.89 18.60 -14.32
N LEU A 121 2.67 18.78 -13.00
CA LEU A 121 2.96 17.77 -11.99
C LEU A 121 1.72 16.88 -11.75
N VAL A 122 1.86 15.59 -11.93
CA VAL A 122 0.98 14.55 -11.39
C VAL A 122 1.59 14.06 -10.08
N TYR A 123 0.89 14.28 -8.96
CA TYR A 123 1.41 14.01 -7.61
C TYR A 123 0.70 12.81 -6.99
N GLY A 124 1.38 11.72 -6.83
CA GLY A 124 0.86 10.49 -6.22
C GLY A 124 0.99 9.24 -7.10
N PRO A 125 0.38 8.13 -6.70
CA PRO A 125 -0.67 7.98 -5.66
C PRO A 125 -0.13 8.18 -4.23
N ILE A 126 -0.81 9.03 -3.45
CA ILE A 126 -0.44 9.32 -2.06
C ILE A 126 -1.49 8.84 -1.06
N GLY A 127 -1.01 8.42 0.10
CA GLY A 127 -1.79 8.10 1.29
C GLY A 127 -1.38 8.93 2.50
N GLY A 128 -1.93 8.64 3.69
CA GLY A 128 -1.46 9.24 4.95
C GLY A 128 -2.47 10.14 5.66
N GLY A 129 -3.68 10.33 5.11
CA GLY A 129 -4.75 11.07 5.77
C GLY A 129 -5.48 10.30 6.87
N GLN A 130 -5.25 8.99 6.99
CA GLN A 130 -5.95 8.10 7.92
C GLN A 130 -5.32 8.08 9.32
N THR A 131 -6.15 7.88 10.34
CA THR A 131 -5.74 7.76 11.75
C THR A 131 -6.28 6.48 12.36
N ALA A 132 -5.61 5.92 13.37
CA ALA A 132 -6.10 4.73 14.07
C ALA A 132 -7.36 5.06 14.89
N PRO A 133 -8.37 4.17 14.92
CA PRO A 133 -9.56 4.39 15.73
C PRO A 133 -9.24 4.29 17.23
N GLY A 134 -9.70 5.31 18.00
CA GLY A 134 -9.33 5.48 19.41
C GLY A 134 -9.77 4.33 20.32
N GLU A 135 -10.93 3.77 20.04
CA GLU A 135 -11.51 2.67 20.80
C GLU A 135 -10.63 1.40 20.78
N TYR A 136 -9.79 1.26 19.74
CA TYR A 136 -8.95 0.09 19.51
C TYR A 136 -7.52 0.25 20.03
N TRP A 137 -7.25 1.23 20.90
CA TRP A 137 -5.94 1.53 21.47
C TRP A 137 -5.21 0.33 22.05
N ARG A 138 -5.94 -0.64 22.60
CA ARG A 138 -5.37 -1.85 23.22
C ARG A 138 -4.56 -2.70 22.24
N TYR A 139 -4.90 -2.69 20.93
CA TYR A 139 -4.13 -3.40 19.90
C TYR A 139 -2.80 -2.71 19.58
N PHE A 140 -2.66 -1.44 19.96
CA PHE A 140 -1.42 -0.69 19.80
C PHE A 140 -0.51 -0.78 21.04
N GLY A 141 -1.05 -1.09 22.21
CA GLY A 141 -0.28 -1.20 23.43
C GLY A 141 0.53 0.07 23.73
N ARG A 142 1.84 -0.07 23.99
CA ARG A 142 2.74 1.07 24.25
C ARG A 142 2.90 2.00 23.04
N ASP A 143 2.74 1.49 21.82
CA ASP A 143 2.87 2.28 20.60
C ASP A 143 1.69 3.24 20.39
N TRP A 144 0.63 3.13 21.23
CA TRP A 144 -0.52 4.04 21.17
C TRP A 144 -0.13 5.51 21.38
N VAL A 145 0.85 5.79 22.22
CA VAL A 145 1.32 7.17 22.45
C VAL A 145 1.93 7.75 21.15
N MET A 146 2.74 6.95 20.44
CA MET A 146 3.26 7.36 19.13
C MET A 146 2.17 7.50 18.09
N GLU A 147 1.16 6.61 18.12
CA GLU A 147 0.01 6.68 17.19
C GLU A 147 -0.86 7.92 17.45
N LEU A 148 -1.07 8.32 18.70
CA LEU A 148 -1.72 9.59 19.05
C LEU A 148 -0.92 10.78 18.54
N GLY A 149 0.40 10.80 18.77
CA GLY A 149 1.28 11.85 18.25
C GLY A 149 1.21 11.95 16.73
N ARG A 150 1.22 10.82 16.04
CA ARG A 150 1.08 10.75 14.59
C ARG A 150 -0.31 11.22 14.11
N SER A 151 -1.38 10.83 14.81
CA SER A 151 -2.74 11.27 14.50
C SER A 151 -2.91 12.77 14.70
N ALA A 152 -2.31 13.32 15.76
CA ALA A 152 -2.26 14.78 15.99
C ALA A 152 -1.45 15.49 14.89
N ALA A 153 -0.31 14.89 14.46
CA ALA A 153 0.49 15.40 13.36
C ALA A 153 -0.32 15.42 12.05
N THR A 154 -1.04 14.33 11.75
CA THR A 154 -1.91 14.24 10.58
C THR A 154 -3.06 15.25 10.64
N GLY A 155 -3.67 15.45 11.80
CA GLY A 155 -4.81 16.39 11.96
C GLY A 155 -4.43 17.86 12.00
N SER A 156 -3.39 18.20 12.75
CA SER A 156 -3.05 19.60 13.10
C SER A 156 -1.77 20.10 12.44
N LEU A 157 -0.65 19.36 12.58
CA LEU A 157 0.65 19.80 12.05
C LEU A 157 0.71 19.75 10.53
N LEU A 158 -0.03 18.84 9.89
CA LEU A 158 -0.13 18.80 8.45
C LEU A 158 -0.70 20.09 7.88
N ARG A 159 -1.61 20.75 8.62
CA ARG A 159 -2.13 22.09 8.27
C ARG A 159 -1.07 23.19 8.27
N LEU A 160 0.03 23.00 9.00
CA LEU A 160 1.15 23.92 9.06
C LEU A 160 2.28 23.56 8.08
N ASN A 161 2.19 22.40 7.41
CA ASN A 161 3.18 21.97 6.43
C ASN A 161 2.98 22.74 5.11
N GLY A 162 3.61 23.89 5.00
CA GLY A 162 3.56 24.76 3.81
C GLY A 162 4.03 24.04 2.55
N TRP A 163 5.05 23.18 2.67
CA TRP A 163 5.61 22.46 1.54
C TRP A 163 4.59 21.48 0.89
N THR A 164 3.93 20.65 1.68
CA THR A 164 2.87 19.77 1.17
C THR A 164 1.73 20.56 0.54
N LYS A 165 1.33 21.67 1.18
CA LYS A 165 0.26 22.53 0.64
C LYS A 165 0.65 23.14 -0.71
N GLU A 166 1.88 23.64 -0.85
CA GLU A 166 2.38 24.15 -2.12
C GLU A 166 2.34 23.06 -3.19
N THR A 167 2.89 21.88 -2.88
CA THR A 167 2.87 20.74 -3.82
C THR A 167 1.46 20.41 -4.28
N VAL A 168 0.50 20.32 -3.34
CA VAL A 168 -0.90 19.98 -3.63
C VAL A 168 -1.59 21.07 -4.48
N ARG A 169 -1.31 22.34 -4.23
CA ARG A 169 -1.90 23.48 -4.98
C ARG A 169 -1.34 23.60 -6.38
N GLU A 170 -0.03 23.37 -6.52
CA GLU A 170 0.67 23.52 -7.80
C GLU A 170 0.52 22.26 -8.69
N ALA A 171 0.25 21.09 -8.10
CA ALA A 171 -0.02 19.88 -8.88
C ALA A 171 -1.22 20.08 -9.83
N ALA A 172 -1.06 19.67 -11.08
CA ALA A 172 -2.15 19.61 -12.06
C ALA A 172 -3.20 18.58 -11.63
N THR A 173 -2.74 17.41 -11.15
CA THR A 173 -3.59 16.36 -10.60
C THR A 173 -2.94 15.75 -9.37
N VAL A 174 -3.73 15.46 -8.34
CA VAL A 174 -3.31 14.70 -7.16
C VAL A 174 -3.98 13.33 -7.17
N LEU A 175 -3.19 12.28 -7.22
CA LEU A 175 -3.68 10.90 -7.11
C LEU A 175 -3.70 10.49 -5.64
N VAL A 176 -4.83 9.99 -5.15
CA VAL A 176 -5.03 9.62 -3.75
C VAL A 176 -5.46 8.17 -3.61
N THR A 177 -5.03 7.52 -2.51
CA THR A 177 -5.30 6.11 -2.28
C THR A 177 -6.56 5.85 -1.44
N ASN A 178 -7.13 6.88 -0.82
CA ASN A 178 -8.31 6.75 0.03
C ASN A 178 -9.01 8.11 0.27
N SER A 179 -10.26 8.04 0.70
CA SER A 179 -11.14 9.19 0.96
C SER A 179 -10.62 10.13 2.06
N ALA A 180 -9.94 9.60 3.08
CA ALA A 180 -9.36 10.43 4.14
C ALA A 180 -8.24 11.32 3.60
N THR A 181 -7.42 10.79 2.70
CA THR A 181 -6.37 11.55 2.01
C THR A 181 -6.99 12.54 1.02
N GLU A 182 -8.03 12.14 0.27
CA GLU A 182 -8.79 13.03 -0.62
C GLU A 182 -9.32 14.25 0.14
N ALA A 183 -9.99 14.03 1.27
CA ALA A 183 -10.52 15.12 2.09
C ALA A 183 -9.42 16.08 2.57
N ALA A 184 -8.22 15.58 2.84
CA ALA A 184 -7.09 16.41 3.25
C ALA A 184 -6.54 17.25 2.09
N VAL A 185 -6.30 16.65 0.91
CA VAL A 185 -5.75 17.40 -0.24
C VAL A 185 -6.74 18.43 -0.80
N ARG A 186 -8.04 18.12 -0.79
CA ARG A 186 -9.07 19.11 -1.17
C ARG A 186 -9.08 20.33 -0.24
N ARG A 187 -8.91 20.12 1.08
CA ARG A 187 -8.75 21.24 2.04
C ARG A 187 -7.48 22.06 1.80
N PHE A 188 -6.45 21.48 1.20
CA PHE A 188 -5.21 22.17 0.84
C PHE A 188 -5.32 22.93 -0.47
N GLY A 189 -6.41 22.77 -1.21
CA GLY A 189 -6.67 23.48 -2.46
C GLY A 189 -6.20 22.71 -3.70
N ALA A 190 -6.23 21.38 -3.68
CA ALA A 190 -5.99 20.57 -4.87
C ALA A 190 -6.96 20.95 -6.00
N LYS A 191 -6.44 21.14 -7.21
CA LYS A 191 -7.21 21.54 -8.42
C LYS A 191 -8.03 20.35 -8.95
N ASP A 192 -7.38 19.22 -9.12
CA ASP A 192 -7.97 17.94 -9.55
C ASP A 192 -7.52 16.83 -8.61
N VAL A 193 -8.44 15.94 -8.22
CA VAL A 193 -8.16 14.82 -7.30
C VAL A 193 -8.80 13.56 -7.86
N ARG A 194 -7.98 12.51 -8.05
CA ARG A 194 -8.43 11.22 -8.58
C ARG A 194 -7.99 10.08 -7.67
N TYR A 195 -8.85 9.05 -7.59
CA TYR A 195 -8.54 7.84 -6.84
C TYR A 195 -7.64 6.90 -7.66
N MET A 196 -6.57 6.43 -7.06
CA MET A 196 -5.69 5.41 -7.62
C MET A 196 -4.93 4.71 -6.50
N LEU A 197 -4.95 3.38 -6.46
CA LEU A 197 -4.14 2.61 -5.51
C LEU A 197 -2.65 2.84 -5.79
N ALA A 198 -1.82 2.91 -4.73
CA ALA A 198 -0.38 3.09 -4.89
C ALA A 198 0.28 1.83 -5.47
N GLU A 199 -0.12 0.68 -4.95
CA GLU A 199 0.39 -0.62 -5.38
C GLU A 199 -0.31 -1.08 -6.66
N GLY A 200 0.41 -1.85 -7.48
CA GLY A 200 -0.10 -2.60 -8.62
C GLY A 200 0.38 -4.04 -8.57
N LEU A 201 -0.14 -4.87 -9.44
CA LEU A 201 0.34 -6.24 -9.65
C LEU A 201 1.07 -6.38 -10.99
N PRO A 202 2.12 -7.20 -11.06
CA PRO A 202 2.58 -7.73 -12.34
C PRO A 202 1.46 -8.59 -12.96
N GLU A 203 1.33 -8.60 -14.28
CA GLU A 203 0.27 -9.39 -14.95
C GLU A 203 0.39 -10.88 -14.66
N GLU A 204 1.61 -11.39 -14.57
CA GLU A 204 1.90 -12.78 -14.25
C GLU A 204 1.47 -13.18 -12.82
N TRP A 205 1.16 -12.23 -11.95
CA TRP A 205 0.59 -12.51 -10.64
C TRP A 205 -0.88 -12.90 -10.70
N ILE A 206 -1.61 -12.45 -11.73
CA ILE A 206 -3.02 -12.75 -11.88
C ILE A 206 -3.22 -14.23 -12.19
N SER A 207 -4.02 -14.91 -11.38
CA SER A 207 -4.38 -16.31 -11.59
C SER A 207 -5.53 -16.46 -12.59
N GLY A 208 -5.64 -17.65 -13.19
CA GLY A 208 -6.86 -18.08 -13.87
C GLY A 208 -7.98 -18.45 -12.87
N GLN A 209 -9.08 -18.98 -13.37
CA GLN A 209 -10.19 -19.47 -12.54
C GLN A 209 -9.70 -20.48 -11.52
N ARG A 210 -10.26 -20.39 -10.31
CA ARG A 210 -9.93 -21.28 -9.19
C ARG A 210 -11.16 -22.08 -8.75
N GLN A 211 -10.89 -23.27 -8.24
CA GLN A 211 -11.83 -24.07 -7.47
C GLN A 211 -11.53 -23.87 -5.98
N ARG A 212 -12.57 -23.97 -5.15
CA ARG A 212 -12.38 -23.97 -3.70
C ARG A 212 -11.44 -25.10 -3.28
N PRO A 213 -10.39 -24.82 -2.49
CA PRO A 213 -9.54 -25.88 -1.97
C PRO A 213 -10.34 -26.89 -1.14
N SER A 214 -10.08 -28.16 -1.35
CA SER A 214 -10.72 -29.26 -0.61
C SER A 214 -10.09 -29.45 0.78
N GLY A 215 -10.83 -30.07 1.72
CA GLY A 215 -10.34 -30.39 3.06
C GLY A 215 -10.65 -29.30 4.08
N VAL A 216 -9.82 -29.20 5.13
CA VAL A 216 -10.01 -28.19 6.19
C VAL A 216 -9.70 -26.80 5.65
N PRO A 217 -10.65 -25.86 5.71
CA PRO A 217 -10.42 -24.52 5.16
C PRO A 217 -9.25 -23.79 5.82
N VAL A 218 -8.46 -23.09 4.99
CA VAL A 218 -7.29 -22.30 5.42
C VAL A 218 -7.60 -20.82 5.31
N VAL A 219 -7.53 -20.12 6.43
CA VAL A 219 -7.52 -18.64 6.51
C VAL A 219 -6.08 -18.17 6.41
N LEU A 220 -5.79 -17.31 5.46
CA LEU A 220 -4.46 -16.70 5.29
C LEU A 220 -4.45 -15.27 5.82
N TRP A 221 -3.45 -14.94 6.63
CA TRP A 221 -3.11 -13.58 7.02
C TRP A 221 -1.67 -13.28 6.59
N VAL A 222 -1.45 -12.18 5.88
CA VAL A 222 -0.11 -11.77 5.42
C VAL A 222 0.15 -10.32 5.83
N GLY A 223 1.30 -10.07 6.45
CA GLY A 223 1.69 -8.70 6.78
C GLY A 223 2.81 -8.60 7.80
N ARG A 224 3.39 -7.41 7.93
CA ARG A 224 4.31 -7.12 9.03
C ARG A 224 3.54 -7.19 10.36
N MET A 225 4.08 -7.87 11.36
CA MET A 225 3.45 -7.98 12.69
C MET A 225 3.63 -6.69 13.50
N LEU A 226 2.93 -5.64 13.03
CA LEU A 226 2.89 -4.30 13.62
C LEU A 226 1.52 -4.03 14.28
N PRO A 227 1.45 -3.16 15.30
CA PRO A 227 0.20 -2.82 15.98
C PRO A 227 -0.93 -2.41 15.01
N ARG A 228 -0.63 -1.58 14.03
CA ARG A 228 -1.61 -1.12 13.04
C ARG A 228 -2.19 -2.24 12.16
N LYS A 229 -1.45 -3.35 11.96
CA LYS A 229 -1.91 -4.52 11.20
C LYS A 229 -2.75 -5.48 12.05
N ALA A 230 -2.79 -5.26 13.36
CA ALA A 230 -3.58 -5.99 14.34
C ALA A 230 -3.49 -7.54 14.24
N PRO A 231 -2.28 -8.14 14.23
CA PRO A 231 -2.16 -9.60 14.09
C PRO A 231 -2.81 -10.37 15.25
N THR A 232 -2.83 -9.82 16.46
CA THR A 232 -3.52 -10.43 17.61
C THR A 232 -5.03 -10.45 17.45
N LEU A 233 -5.63 -9.44 16.77
CA LEU A 233 -7.05 -9.43 16.41
C LEU A 233 -7.36 -10.57 15.42
N ALA A 234 -6.46 -10.85 14.48
CA ALA A 234 -6.62 -11.98 13.55
C ALA A 234 -6.71 -13.31 14.30
N VAL A 235 -5.81 -13.55 15.28
CA VAL A 235 -5.84 -14.77 16.13
C VAL A 235 -7.11 -14.83 16.96
N GLN A 236 -7.55 -13.73 17.57
CA GLN A 236 -8.79 -13.67 18.35
C GLN A 236 -10.03 -13.96 17.49
N ALA A 237 -10.10 -13.38 16.29
CA ALA A 237 -11.18 -13.65 15.34
C ALA A 237 -11.17 -15.11 14.88
N PHE A 238 -10.00 -15.68 14.64
CA PHE A 238 -9.86 -17.08 14.31
C PHE A 238 -10.29 -18.00 15.47
N ALA A 239 -9.99 -17.65 16.72
CA ALA A 239 -10.47 -18.37 17.90
C ALA A 239 -12.01 -18.45 17.95
N GLU A 240 -12.69 -17.34 17.63
CA GLU A 240 -14.16 -17.32 17.54
C GLU A 240 -14.68 -18.18 16.38
N LEU A 241 -14.01 -18.16 15.22
CA LEU A 241 -14.36 -19.02 14.09
C LEU A 241 -14.23 -20.51 14.45
N ARG A 242 -13.16 -20.92 15.12
CA ARG A 242 -12.89 -22.30 15.53
C ARG A 242 -13.96 -22.90 16.46
N LYS A 243 -14.70 -22.06 17.20
CA LYS A 243 -15.85 -22.51 18.01
C LYS A 243 -17.01 -23.04 17.14
N THR A 244 -17.07 -22.64 15.86
CA THR A 244 -18.20 -22.89 14.96
C THR A 244 -17.90 -23.86 13.82
N MET A 245 -16.62 -23.99 13.42
CA MET A 245 -16.21 -24.88 12.33
C MET A 245 -14.74 -25.25 12.41
N PRO A 246 -14.33 -26.41 11.84
CA PRO A 246 -12.92 -26.71 11.64
C PRO A 246 -12.30 -25.73 10.63
N ALA A 247 -11.12 -25.19 10.95
CA ALA A 247 -10.34 -24.34 10.08
C ALA A 247 -8.87 -24.31 10.54
N ARG A 248 -7.96 -23.85 9.68
CA ARG A 248 -6.57 -23.52 10.02
C ARG A 248 -6.30 -22.05 9.73
N LEU A 249 -5.40 -21.44 10.50
CA LEU A 249 -4.90 -20.10 10.26
C LEU A 249 -3.42 -20.17 9.89
N VAL A 250 -3.06 -19.62 8.75
CA VAL A 250 -1.66 -19.44 8.32
C VAL A 250 -1.32 -17.96 8.38
N MET A 251 -0.30 -17.59 9.14
CA MET A 251 0.16 -16.22 9.30
C MET A 251 1.58 -16.08 8.75
N ALA A 252 1.71 -15.36 7.63
CA ALA A 252 3.00 -15.08 7.00
C ALA A 252 3.42 -13.64 7.27
N GLY A 253 4.54 -13.48 7.95
CA GLY A 253 5.13 -12.19 8.27
C GLY A 253 5.88 -12.18 9.59
N ASP A 254 6.61 -11.11 9.80
CA ASP A 254 7.47 -10.90 10.96
C ASP A 254 7.30 -9.47 11.48
N GLY A 255 7.75 -9.23 12.70
CA GLY A 255 7.73 -7.91 13.32
C GLY A 255 7.68 -7.95 14.84
N PRO A 256 7.69 -6.77 15.48
CA PRO A 256 7.82 -6.65 16.95
C PRO A 256 6.69 -7.34 17.74
N LEU A 257 5.52 -7.58 17.13
CA LEU A 257 4.41 -8.27 17.80
C LEU A 257 4.43 -9.79 17.64
N LEU A 258 5.39 -10.39 16.93
CA LEU A 258 5.46 -11.86 16.76
C LEU A 258 5.43 -12.61 18.10
N PRO A 259 6.21 -12.23 19.14
CA PRO A 259 6.13 -12.90 20.45
C PRO A 259 4.75 -12.79 21.11
N GLN A 260 4.08 -11.64 20.97
CA GLN A 260 2.75 -11.44 21.52
C GLN A 260 1.71 -12.26 20.76
N VAL A 261 1.83 -12.40 19.45
CA VAL A 261 0.97 -13.26 18.62
C VAL A 261 1.12 -14.71 19.06
N GLN A 262 2.36 -15.18 19.21
CA GLN A 262 2.65 -16.53 19.68
C GLN A 262 2.05 -16.80 21.05
N ALA A 263 2.24 -15.93 22.02
CA ALA A 263 1.62 -16.05 23.35
C ALA A 263 0.07 -16.04 23.27
N THR A 264 -0.51 -15.26 22.34
CA THR A 264 -1.98 -15.25 22.15
C THR A 264 -2.47 -16.58 21.60
N VAL A 265 -1.75 -17.19 20.65
CA VAL A 265 -2.08 -18.53 20.10
C VAL A 265 -2.02 -19.59 21.21
N GLU A 266 -0.98 -19.58 22.04
CA GLU A 266 -0.82 -20.52 23.15
C GLU A 266 -1.93 -20.36 24.21
N ASN A 267 -2.18 -19.12 24.64
CA ASN A 267 -3.19 -18.80 25.67
C ASN A 267 -4.62 -19.16 25.23
N LEU A 268 -4.91 -19.15 23.93
CA LEU A 268 -6.20 -19.55 23.36
C LEU A 268 -6.26 -21.04 23.00
N GLY A 269 -5.20 -21.80 23.22
CA GLY A 269 -5.15 -23.25 22.93
C GLY A 269 -5.17 -23.58 21.44
N LEU A 270 -4.65 -22.69 20.59
CA LEU A 270 -4.75 -22.80 19.13
C LEU A 270 -3.44 -23.32 18.47
N ALA A 271 -2.48 -23.80 19.24
CA ALA A 271 -1.16 -24.19 18.72
C ALA A 271 -1.23 -25.27 17.61
N ALA A 272 -2.25 -26.13 17.61
CA ALA A 272 -2.45 -27.15 16.59
C ALA A 272 -3.12 -26.64 15.30
N ASP A 273 -3.76 -25.45 15.36
CA ASP A 273 -4.59 -24.90 14.28
C ASP A 273 -3.98 -23.63 13.64
N VAL A 274 -2.88 -23.10 14.18
CA VAL A 274 -2.24 -21.86 13.74
C VAL A 274 -0.78 -22.07 13.37
N ASP A 275 -0.43 -21.76 12.12
CA ASP A 275 0.94 -21.79 11.62
C ASP A 275 1.51 -20.36 11.57
N LEU A 276 2.57 -20.08 12.33
CA LEU A 276 3.32 -18.83 12.29
C LEU A 276 4.59 -19.03 11.44
N LEU A 277 4.56 -18.57 10.19
CA LEU A 277 5.64 -18.86 9.21
C LEU A 277 6.84 -17.91 9.32
N GLY A 278 6.71 -16.80 10.09
CA GLY A 278 7.73 -15.76 10.04
C GLY A 278 7.77 -15.09 8.66
N ARG A 279 8.94 -14.55 8.32
CA ARG A 279 9.15 -13.87 7.04
C ARG A 279 9.24 -14.89 5.89
N VAL A 280 8.33 -14.78 4.94
CA VAL A 280 8.27 -15.63 3.74
C VAL A 280 8.66 -14.78 2.51
N PRO A 281 9.53 -15.27 1.61
CA PRO A 281 9.83 -14.62 0.34
C PRO A 281 8.56 -14.41 -0.50
N TRP A 282 8.48 -13.30 -1.23
CA TRP A 282 7.29 -12.95 -2.03
C TRP A 282 6.92 -14.02 -3.06
N THR A 283 7.93 -14.63 -3.71
CA THR A 283 7.73 -15.73 -4.66
C THR A 283 7.08 -16.95 -4.03
N THR A 284 7.42 -17.25 -2.77
CA THR A 284 6.84 -18.37 -2.02
C THR A 284 5.43 -18.03 -1.50
N LEU A 285 5.14 -16.75 -1.21
CA LEU A 285 3.80 -16.31 -0.79
C LEU A 285 2.73 -16.61 -1.84
N ALA A 286 3.08 -16.60 -3.13
CA ALA A 286 2.15 -16.95 -4.22
C ALA A 286 1.49 -18.31 -4.00
N GLN A 287 2.25 -19.30 -3.50
CA GLN A 287 1.73 -20.63 -3.17
C GLN A 287 0.72 -20.57 -2.02
N TYR A 288 1.05 -19.89 -0.92
CA TYR A 288 0.12 -19.76 0.22
C TYR A 288 -1.18 -19.06 -0.15
N TYR A 289 -1.14 -18.02 -0.97
CA TYR A 289 -2.35 -17.41 -1.52
C TYR A 289 -3.16 -18.39 -2.34
N SER A 290 -2.50 -19.22 -3.17
CA SER A 290 -3.17 -20.17 -4.05
C SER A 290 -3.76 -21.38 -3.31
N GLU A 291 -3.17 -21.82 -2.21
CA GLU A 291 -3.59 -22.99 -1.42
C GLU A 291 -4.63 -22.63 -0.34
N SER A 292 -4.80 -21.34 -0.02
CA SER A 292 -5.72 -20.88 1.01
C SER A 292 -7.15 -20.79 0.50
N SER A 293 -8.12 -20.83 1.44
CA SER A 293 -9.56 -20.77 1.17
C SER A 293 -10.10 -19.34 1.27
N MET A 294 -9.46 -18.47 2.06
CA MET A 294 -9.80 -17.06 2.18
C MET A 294 -8.64 -16.23 2.73
N PHE A 295 -8.69 -14.92 2.48
CA PHE A 295 -7.76 -13.94 3.04
C PHE A 295 -8.42 -13.15 4.16
N LEU A 296 -7.72 -12.97 5.29
CA LEU A 296 -8.16 -12.11 6.39
C LEU A 296 -7.31 -10.85 6.44
N PHE A 297 -7.95 -9.69 6.28
CA PHE A 297 -7.31 -8.39 6.39
C PHE A 297 -7.97 -7.53 7.46
N CYS A 298 -7.39 -7.46 8.64
CA CYS A 298 -7.93 -6.78 9.82
C CYS A 298 -7.11 -5.57 10.27
N SER A 299 -6.43 -4.89 9.34
CA SER A 299 -5.61 -3.72 9.65
C SER A 299 -6.46 -2.58 10.21
N LEU A 300 -6.05 -2.04 11.37
CA LEU A 300 -6.70 -0.91 12.03
C LEU A 300 -6.23 0.45 11.45
N ARG A 301 -5.21 0.47 10.61
CA ARG A 301 -4.76 1.66 9.90
C ARG A 301 -3.93 1.29 8.69
N ASP A 302 -4.53 1.45 7.51
CA ASP A 302 -3.85 1.29 6.22
C ASP A 302 -4.38 2.28 5.19
N SER A 303 -3.56 2.70 4.23
CA SER A 303 -3.98 3.58 3.14
C SER A 303 -4.46 2.80 1.92
N SER A 304 -3.71 1.79 1.56
CA SER A 304 -3.94 0.76 0.56
C SER A 304 -3.21 -0.49 1.04
N SER A 305 -3.35 -1.62 0.37
CA SER A 305 -2.70 -2.85 0.84
C SER A 305 -2.27 -3.71 -0.33
N ALA A 306 -0.95 -3.84 -0.51
CA ALA A 306 -0.38 -4.77 -1.47
C ALA A 306 -0.85 -6.20 -1.19
N GLN A 307 -0.88 -6.62 0.09
CA GLN A 307 -1.29 -7.98 0.48
C GLN A 307 -2.74 -8.30 0.10
N PHE A 308 -3.63 -7.30 0.23
CA PHE A 308 -5.01 -7.46 -0.20
C PHE A 308 -5.09 -7.58 -1.73
N LEU A 309 -4.38 -6.71 -2.45
CA LEU A 309 -4.31 -6.76 -3.91
C LEU A 309 -3.71 -8.08 -4.40
N GLU A 310 -2.66 -8.58 -3.75
CA GLU A 310 -2.04 -9.89 -4.02
C GLU A 310 -3.03 -11.04 -3.83
N ALA A 311 -3.82 -11.02 -2.74
CA ALA A 311 -4.86 -12.00 -2.47
C ALA A 311 -5.93 -11.99 -3.57
N MET A 312 -6.41 -10.81 -3.96
CA MET A 312 -7.39 -10.67 -5.03
C MET A 312 -6.85 -11.20 -6.37
N GLY A 313 -5.60 -10.87 -6.72
CA GLY A 313 -4.94 -11.37 -7.94
C GLY A 313 -4.78 -12.89 -7.99
N LYS A 314 -4.69 -13.52 -6.82
CA LYS A 314 -4.71 -14.99 -6.69
C LYS A 314 -6.11 -15.56 -6.57
N GLY A 315 -7.16 -14.77 -6.80
CA GLY A 315 -8.54 -15.20 -6.73
C GLY A 315 -8.94 -15.69 -5.33
N LEU A 316 -8.40 -15.10 -4.28
CA LEU A 316 -8.66 -15.48 -2.90
C LEU A 316 -9.71 -14.55 -2.28
N PRO A 317 -10.96 -15.01 -2.08
CA PRO A 317 -11.99 -14.20 -1.43
C PRO A 317 -11.54 -13.75 -0.05
N ALA A 318 -12.03 -12.58 0.40
CA ALA A 318 -11.51 -11.97 1.61
C ALA A 318 -12.58 -11.62 2.64
N THR A 319 -12.14 -11.53 3.91
CA THR A 319 -12.82 -10.75 4.95
C THR A 319 -11.93 -9.61 5.36
N LEU A 320 -12.45 -8.39 5.40
CA LEU A 320 -11.69 -7.20 5.73
C LEU A 320 -12.47 -6.22 6.60
N LEU A 321 -11.73 -5.39 7.34
CA LEU A 321 -12.35 -4.28 8.04
C LEU A 321 -12.79 -3.21 7.04
N ASP A 322 -14.04 -2.73 7.21
CA ASP A 322 -14.59 -1.60 6.47
C ASP A 322 -14.02 -0.30 7.04
N LEU A 323 -12.74 -0.05 6.75
CA LEU A 323 -11.97 1.02 7.37
C LEU A 323 -10.93 1.59 6.41
N HIS A 324 -10.85 2.93 6.33
CA HIS A 324 -9.87 3.65 5.52
C HIS A 324 -9.86 3.19 4.06
N GLY A 325 -8.67 2.89 3.49
CA GLY A 325 -8.57 2.47 2.10
C GLY A 325 -9.39 1.20 1.77
N MET A 326 -9.59 0.31 2.75
CA MET A 326 -10.43 -0.88 2.53
C MET A 326 -11.92 -0.57 2.50
N ALA A 327 -12.37 0.52 3.13
CA ALA A 327 -13.73 1.03 2.96
C ALA A 327 -13.97 1.54 1.53
N ASP A 328 -12.97 2.17 0.93
CA ASP A 328 -13.07 2.83 -0.37
C ASP A 328 -13.00 1.84 -1.56
N VAL A 329 -12.36 0.67 -1.40
CA VAL A 329 -12.27 -0.32 -2.49
C VAL A 329 -13.64 -0.94 -2.81
N LYS A 330 -13.98 -1.03 -4.10
CA LYS A 330 -15.25 -1.58 -4.59
C LYS A 330 -15.02 -2.97 -5.16
N VAL A 331 -14.99 -3.98 -4.30
CA VAL A 331 -14.66 -5.37 -4.66
C VAL A 331 -15.89 -6.29 -4.79
N GLY A 332 -17.10 -5.74 -4.69
CA GLY A 332 -18.32 -6.52 -4.83
C GLY A 332 -18.37 -7.73 -3.90
N ILE A 333 -18.76 -8.89 -4.44
CA ILE A 333 -18.85 -10.15 -3.70
C ILE A 333 -17.50 -10.77 -3.34
N ALA A 334 -16.39 -10.27 -3.89
CA ALA A 334 -15.06 -10.83 -3.63
C ALA A 334 -14.64 -10.70 -2.16
N ALA A 335 -15.24 -9.78 -1.39
CA ALA A 335 -14.92 -9.64 0.02
C ALA A 335 -16.13 -9.28 0.89
N GLU A 336 -16.15 -9.86 2.10
CA GLU A 336 -17.03 -9.44 3.19
C GLU A 336 -16.38 -8.31 3.98
N LYS A 337 -17.03 -7.12 4.01
CA LYS A 337 -16.57 -5.96 4.76
C LYS A 337 -17.23 -5.90 6.13
N VAL A 338 -16.42 -5.81 7.19
CA VAL A 338 -16.87 -5.78 8.58
C VAL A 338 -16.68 -4.36 9.13
N PRO A 339 -17.76 -3.61 9.38
CA PRO A 339 -17.66 -2.31 10.02
C PRO A 339 -17.12 -2.42 11.45
N LEU A 340 -16.37 -1.42 11.91
CA LEU A 340 -15.92 -1.34 13.29
C LEU A 340 -17.12 -1.32 14.26
N SER A 341 -16.97 -1.97 15.41
CA SER A 341 -17.91 -1.86 16.52
C SER A 341 -17.45 -0.76 17.49
N ARG A 342 -18.38 -0.06 18.11
CA ARG A 342 -18.08 0.82 19.25
C ARG A 342 -17.57 0.05 20.47
N ASN A 343 -17.89 -1.24 20.55
CA ASN A 343 -17.34 -2.16 21.54
C ASN A 343 -16.27 -3.04 20.88
N PRO A 344 -14.97 -2.77 21.10
CA PRO A 344 -13.87 -3.55 20.49
C PRO A 344 -13.91 -5.05 20.81
N GLY A 345 -14.52 -5.44 21.93
CA GLY A 345 -14.68 -6.84 22.33
C GLY A 345 -15.59 -7.66 21.41
N GLU A 346 -16.46 -7.02 20.64
CA GLU A 346 -17.36 -7.70 19.70
C GLU A 346 -16.69 -7.96 18.34
N LEU A 347 -15.63 -7.22 18.01
CA LEU A 347 -15.03 -7.26 16.67
C LEU A 347 -14.50 -8.65 16.29
N PRO A 348 -13.82 -9.41 17.18
CA PRO A 348 -13.40 -10.78 16.86
C PRO A 348 -14.56 -11.68 16.41
N GLY A 349 -15.69 -11.65 17.11
CA GLY A 349 -16.88 -12.42 16.76
C GLY A 349 -17.52 -11.98 15.43
N ARG A 350 -17.53 -10.68 15.14
CA ARG A 350 -18.04 -10.15 13.87
C ARG A 350 -17.15 -10.55 12.69
N LEU A 351 -15.82 -10.49 12.85
CA LEU A 351 -14.87 -10.99 11.86
C LEU A 351 -15.05 -12.50 11.65
N ALA A 352 -15.21 -13.28 12.73
CA ALA A 352 -15.45 -14.72 12.65
C ALA A 352 -16.72 -15.05 11.87
N ALA A 353 -17.81 -14.31 12.10
CA ALA A 353 -19.06 -14.49 11.35
C ALA A 353 -18.86 -14.22 9.85
N ALA A 354 -18.18 -13.14 9.49
CA ALA A 354 -17.88 -12.81 8.10
C ALA A 354 -16.94 -13.84 7.46
N MET A 355 -15.89 -14.30 8.18
CA MET A 355 -15.02 -15.39 7.71
C MET A 355 -15.82 -16.66 7.42
N ARG A 356 -16.74 -17.03 8.31
CA ARG A 356 -17.61 -18.19 8.10
C ARG A 356 -18.47 -18.01 6.84
N THR A 357 -19.07 -16.84 6.62
CA THR A 357 -19.83 -16.54 5.40
C THR A 357 -19.01 -16.81 4.15
N VAL A 358 -17.75 -16.30 4.08
CA VAL A 358 -16.86 -16.54 2.93
C VAL A 358 -16.51 -18.04 2.78
N LEU A 359 -16.16 -18.70 3.89
CA LEU A 359 -15.69 -20.08 3.87
C LEU A 359 -16.80 -21.09 3.54
N THR A 360 -18.06 -20.79 3.86
CA THR A 360 -19.21 -21.71 3.61
C THR A 360 -20.08 -21.27 2.44
N ALA A 361 -19.70 -20.21 1.72
CA ALA A 361 -20.47 -19.65 0.62
C ALA A 361 -20.61 -20.65 -0.54
N ASP A 362 -21.82 -20.93 -1.00
CA ASP A 362 -22.03 -21.80 -2.19
C ASP A 362 -21.50 -21.15 -3.48
N ASP A 363 -21.36 -19.83 -3.50
CA ASP A 363 -20.85 -19.03 -4.61
C ASP A 363 -19.33 -18.72 -4.52
N TRP A 364 -18.54 -19.56 -3.83
CA TRP A 364 -17.11 -19.31 -3.60
C TRP A 364 -16.33 -19.07 -4.90
N GLU A 365 -16.60 -19.87 -5.95
CA GLU A 365 -15.97 -19.74 -7.26
C GLU A 365 -16.32 -18.40 -7.93
N ALA A 366 -17.55 -17.93 -7.79
CA ALA A 366 -17.96 -16.63 -8.28
C ALA A 366 -17.27 -15.49 -7.52
N ARG A 367 -17.09 -15.62 -6.20
CA ARG A 367 -16.31 -14.69 -5.38
C ARG A 367 -14.84 -14.66 -5.79
N SER A 368 -14.27 -15.83 -6.09
CA SER A 368 -12.90 -15.94 -6.60
C SER A 368 -12.75 -15.27 -7.97
N ALA A 369 -13.70 -15.49 -8.88
CA ALA A 369 -13.70 -14.84 -10.19
C ALA A 369 -13.81 -13.31 -10.08
N ALA A 370 -14.69 -12.81 -9.22
CA ALA A 370 -14.82 -11.38 -8.96
C ALA A 370 -13.54 -10.75 -8.35
N ALA A 371 -12.81 -11.51 -7.52
CA ALA A 371 -11.51 -11.07 -6.99
C ALA A 371 -10.47 -10.91 -8.11
N ILE A 372 -10.38 -11.89 -9.02
CA ILE A 372 -9.48 -11.87 -10.17
C ILE A 372 -9.82 -10.71 -11.11
N GLU A 373 -11.10 -10.54 -11.44
CA GLU A 373 -11.58 -9.46 -12.30
C GLU A 373 -11.18 -8.10 -11.73
N TRP A 374 -11.49 -7.86 -10.46
CA TRP A 374 -11.11 -6.61 -9.77
C TRP A 374 -9.60 -6.39 -9.78
N ALA A 375 -8.79 -7.42 -9.48
CA ALA A 375 -7.34 -7.30 -9.44
C ALA A 375 -6.72 -7.03 -10.82
N SER A 376 -7.33 -7.54 -11.90
CA SER A 376 -6.88 -7.33 -13.28
C SER A 376 -6.94 -5.86 -13.71
N GLU A 377 -7.85 -5.09 -13.12
CA GLU A 377 -7.94 -3.63 -13.33
C GLU A 377 -6.83 -2.87 -12.58
N HIS A 378 -6.11 -3.54 -11.68
CA HIS A 378 -5.11 -2.94 -10.79
C HIS A 378 -3.68 -3.46 -11.05
N THR A 379 -3.40 -3.95 -12.25
CA THR A 379 -2.04 -4.29 -12.69
C THR A 379 -1.24 -3.03 -13.00
N PHE A 380 0.09 -3.12 -13.00
CA PHE A 380 0.93 -1.98 -13.38
C PHE A 380 0.70 -1.52 -14.83
N PRO A 381 0.52 -2.41 -15.84
CA PRO A 381 0.09 -1.99 -17.18
C PRO A 381 -1.22 -1.23 -17.19
N SER A 382 -2.25 -1.68 -16.47
CA SER A 382 -3.55 -0.98 -16.36
C SER A 382 -3.38 0.41 -15.74
N LYS A 383 -2.50 0.53 -14.73
CA LYS A 383 -2.16 1.82 -14.09
C LYS A 383 -1.40 2.75 -15.02
N ALA A 384 -0.43 2.24 -15.79
CA ALA A 384 0.28 3.03 -16.79
C ALA A 384 -0.67 3.59 -17.85
N ALA A 385 -1.61 2.77 -18.33
CA ALA A 385 -2.66 3.20 -19.25
C ALA A 385 -3.56 4.29 -18.64
N ALA A 386 -3.96 4.14 -17.37
CA ALA A 386 -4.75 5.15 -16.67
C ALA A 386 -3.97 6.46 -16.46
N ALA A 387 -2.70 6.37 -16.05
CA ALA A 387 -1.82 7.52 -15.89
C ALA A 387 -1.59 8.24 -17.23
N SER A 388 -1.42 7.48 -18.33
CA SER A 388 -1.25 8.06 -19.67
C SER A 388 -2.45 8.91 -20.11
N ARG A 389 -3.68 8.48 -19.80
CA ARG A 389 -4.89 9.31 -20.05
C ARG A 389 -4.84 10.61 -19.23
N ILE A 390 -4.42 10.53 -17.96
CA ILE A 390 -4.26 11.71 -17.11
C ILE A 390 -3.20 12.66 -17.69
N TYR A 391 -2.08 12.13 -18.18
CA TYR A 391 -1.03 12.95 -18.80
C TYR A 391 -1.55 13.71 -20.02
N GLN A 392 -2.29 13.04 -20.90
CA GLN A 392 -2.90 13.68 -22.08
C GLN A 392 -3.86 14.83 -21.67
N GLU A 393 -4.65 14.63 -20.62
CA GLU A 393 -5.59 15.64 -20.15
C GLU A 393 -4.88 16.87 -19.56
N VAL A 394 -3.84 16.66 -18.72
CA VAL A 394 -3.13 17.78 -18.06
C VAL A 394 -2.16 18.51 -18.99
N THR A 395 -1.77 17.91 -20.11
CA THR A 395 -0.93 18.56 -21.12
C THR A 395 -1.75 19.29 -22.19
N ALA A 396 -3.05 19.00 -22.32
CA ALA A 396 -3.97 19.68 -23.23
C ALA A 396 -4.62 20.91 -22.59
N SER A 397 -4.47 21.11 -21.29
CA SER A 397 -5.03 22.22 -20.51
C SER A 397 -4.08 23.40 -20.41
#